data_66bbd3248bc37f3921287549d0da70bc
#
_entry.id   66bbd3248bc37f3921287549d0da70bc
#
_cell.length_a   1.000
_cell.length_b   1.000
_cell.length_c   1.000
_cell.angle_alpha   90.00
_cell.angle_beta   90.00
_cell.angle_gamma   90.00
#
_symmetry.space_group_name_H-M   'P 1'
#
loop_
_entity.id
_entity.type
_entity.pdbx_description
1 polymer ?
#
loop_
_entity_poly.entity_id
_entity_poly.type
_entity_poly.pdbx_seq_one_letter_code
_entity_poly.pdbx_strand_id
1 'polypeptide(L)'
;TKCLKIESSTSVTFKAASKGKLVLVTEASKRIKIDGKDVKADADGVISMDVEAGEHKIAKKDSTILFYISFTGDGSQTPGTGEDKPGTGEDKPGTGGDTDKGDKPGERVDNEVREQAPGFKDGDIYVSAKGSSEGDGSYEKPMDFVTALNTVKPGNTIWMFSATYYVYDMYKAPVIISEDNSGTADAYKTVSSINGKPVTINFDGMAEEGSNRGITLDGSYWHFYDIDICNAGDNGMLLSGDHNVIELCRFYANHDSGLQISRYNTSYNSIEQWPSYNTILNCTAYDNKDIKTCENADGFAAKLTCGEGNVFDGCISYCNSDDGWDLYAKPATGSIGVVTIKNCIAFGNGKLTDGSGSANGDMNGFKLGGSNGACPTPHVVENCLAFNNGATGFTDNGNGGAIKMSNCIAVNNGIYDKNKANFMCYRTSEDAEYTNIV
;
A
#
# COMPACT_ATOMS: atom_id res chain seq x y z
N THR A 1 6.52 -17.45 2.44
CA THR A 1 5.48 -18.29 1.81
C THR A 1 6.17 -19.38 1.05
N LYS A 2 5.95 -20.65 1.41
CA LYS A 2 6.41 -21.72 0.56
C LYS A 2 5.69 -21.57 -0.77
N CYS A 3 6.41 -21.28 -1.86
CA CYS A 3 5.84 -21.33 -3.19
C CYS A 3 5.14 -22.67 -3.37
N LEU A 4 3.93 -22.66 -3.88
CA LEU A 4 3.18 -23.89 -4.03
C LEU A 4 3.77 -24.70 -5.19
N LYS A 5 4.50 -25.74 -4.88
CA LYS A 5 4.98 -26.68 -5.90
C LYS A 5 3.79 -27.48 -6.41
N ILE A 6 3.48 -27.35 -7.68
CA ILE A 6 2.39 -28.08 -8.33
C ILE A 6 2.89 -29.47 -8.72
N GLU A 7 2.62 -30.45 -7.87
CA GLU A 7 2.95 -31.86 -8.06
C GLU A 7 1.68 -32.71 -8.26
N SER A 8 1.83 -34.01 -8.44
CA SER A 8 0.71 -34.92 -8.82
C SER A 8 -0.45 -34.89 -7.83
N SER A 9 -0.18 -34.66 -6.54
CA SER A 9 -1.19 -34.57 -5.48
C SER A 9 -1.60 -33.15 -5.13
N THR A 10 -0.99 -32.13 -5.77
CA THR A 10 -1.23 -30.72 -5.46
C THR A 10 -2.29 -30.15 -6.38
N SER A 11 -3.31 -29.54 -5.82
CA SER A 11 -4.26 -28.71 -6.57
C SER A 11 -4.70 -27.50 -5.73
N VAL A 12 -5.02 -26.43 -6.43
CA VAL A 12 -5.66 -25.23 -5.85
C VAL A 12 -7.08 -25.14 -6.40
N THR A 13 -8.06 -25.02 -5.53
CA THR A 13 -9.46 -24.81 -5.92
C THR A 13 -9.88 -23.42 -5.41
N PHE A 14 -10.57 -22.65 -6.25
CA PHE A 14 -11.15 -21.37 -5.87
C PHE A 14 -12.54 -21.21 -6.51
N LYS A 15 -13.38 -20.37 -5.93
CA LYS A 15 -14.70 -20.09 -6.44
C LYS A 15 -14.77 -18.64 -6.95
N ALA A 16 -14.98 -18.47 -8.26
CA ALA A 16 -15.24 -17.17 -8.86
C ALA A 16 -16.71 -16.79 -8.67
N ALA A 17 -16.99 -15.64 -8.10
CA ALA A 17 -18.34 -15.15 -7.87
C ALA A 17 -19.00 -14.63 -9.17
N SER A 18 -18.21 -14.19 -10.14
CA SER A 18 -18.64 -13.70 -11.45
C SER A 18 -17.67 -14.19 -12.53
N LYS A 19 -17.97 -13.96 -13.79
CA LYS A 19 -16.98 -14.04 -14.86
C LYS A 19 -15.86 -13.03 -14.57
N GLY A 20 -14.63 -13.35 -14.96
CA GLY A 20 -13.52 -12.46 -14.72
C GLY A 20 -12.19 -12.99 -15.22
N LYS A 21 -11.12 -12.26 -14.93
CA LYS A 21 -9.76 -12.55 -15.37
C LYS A 21 -8.97 -13.28 -14.28
N LEU A 22 -8.47 -14.46 -14.60
CA LEU A 22 -7.52 -15.21 -13.77
C LEU A 22 -6.11 -14.92 -14.25
N VAL A 23 -5.23 -14.50 -13.33
CA VAL A 23 -3.81 -14.33 -13.58
C VAL A 23 -3.01 -15.24 -12.65
N LEU A 24 -2.10 -16.01 -13.24
CA LEU A 24 -1.18 -16.90 -12.52
C LEU A 24 0.25 -16.57 -12.92
N VAL A 25 1.19 -16.68 -11.99
CA VAL A 25 2.62 -16.62 -12.28
C VAL A 25 3.25 -17.95 -11.87
N THR A 26 3.94 -18.57 -12.83
CA THR A 26 4.64 -19.83 -12.65
C THR A 26 6.07 -19.73 -13.18
N GLU A 27 6.81 -20.84 -13.25
CA GLU A 27 8.06 -20.85 -14.01
C GLU A 27 7.79 -20.66 -15.50
N ALA A 28 8.67 -19.92 -16.18
CA ALA A 28 8.55 -19.58 -17.60
C ALA A 28 8.33 -20.80 -18.50
N SER A 29 7.40 -20.67 -19.44
CA SER A 29 7.09 -21.69 -20.46
C SER A 29 6.60 -23.05 -19.92
N LYS A 30 6.32 -23.17 -18.63
CA LYS A 30 5.72 -24.37 -18.03
C LYS A 30 4.21 -24.43 -18.29
N ARG A 31 3.66 -25.65 -18.21
CA ARG A 31 2.22 -25.88 -18.38
C ARG A 31 1.61 -26.32 -17.07
N ILE A 32 0.40 -25.84 -16.82
CA ILE A 32 -0.48 -26.28 -15.74
C ILE A 32 -1.84 -26.68 -16.33
N LYS A 33 -2.66 -27.35 -15.55
CA LYS A 33 -4.06 -27.60 -15.90
C LYS A 33 -4.95 -26.61 -15.17
N ILE A 34 -5.84 -25.95 -15.90
CA ILE A 34 -6.94 -25.16 -15.34
C ILE A 34 -8.25 -25.80 -15.85
N ASP A 35 -9.05 -26.28 -14.92
CA ASP A 35 -10.29 -27.04 -15.19
C ASP A 35 -10.07 -28.21 -16.17
N GLY A 36 -8.96 -28.91 -15.98
CA GLY A 36 -8.56 -30.05 -16.81
C GLY A 36 -7.93 -29.69 -18.16
N LYS A 37 -7.94 -28.43 -18.59
CA LYS A 37 -7.31 -27.97 -19.83
C LYS A 37 -5.85 -27.59 -19.61
N ASP A 38 -4.97 -27.98 -20.52
CA ASP A 38 -3.54 -27.62 -20.49
C ASP A 38 -3.38 -26.14 -20.90
N VAL A 39 -2.78 -25.34 -20.03
CA VAL A 39 -2.47 -23.93 -20.29
C VAL A 39 -0.98 -23.72 -20.09
N LYS A 40 -0.33 -23.03 -21.02
CA LYS A 40 1.12 -22.76 -21.03
C LYS A 40 1.37 -21.31 -20.58
N ALA A 41 2.30 -21.13 -19.64
CA ALA A 41 2.82 -19.83 -19.28
C ALA A 41 3.67 -19.26 -20.44
N ASP A 42 3.66 -17.95 -20.57
CA ASP A 42 4.49 -17.22 -21.54
C ASP A 42 6.00 -17.24 -21.16
N ALA A 43 6.80 -16.41 -21.82
CA ALA A 43 8.23 -16.30 -21.58
C ALA A 43 8.56 -15.70 -20.19
N ASP A 44 7.64 -14.96 -19.63
CA ASP A 44 7.77 -14.31 -18.31
C ASP A 44 7.14 -15.14 -17.18
N GLY A 45 6.59 -16.31 -17.53
CA GLY A 45 5.93 -17.21 -16.57
C GLY A 45 4.48 -16.86 -16.29
N VAL A 46 3.88 -15.93 -17.04
CA VAL A 46 2.51 -15.46 -16.80
C VAL A 46 1.49 -16.28 -17.60
N ILE A 47 0.40 -16.62 -16.96
CA ILE A 47 -0.84 -17.12 -17.57
C ILE A 47 -1.94 -16.11 -17.24
N SER A 48 -2.58 -15.56 -18.28
CA SER A 48 -3.73 -14.67 -18.12
C SER A 48 -4.85 -15.17 -18.99
N MET A 49 -6.02 -15.46 -18.39
CA MET A 49 -7.18 -15.99 -19.10
C MET A 49 -8.49 -15.61 -18.44
N ASP A 50 -9.56 -15.57 -19.23
CA ASP A 50 -10.90 -15.38 -18.70
C ASP A 50 -11.43 -16.71 -18.16
N VAL A 51 -12.14 -16.64 -17.03
CA VAL A 51 -12.86 -17.74 -16.41
C VAL A 51 -14.30 -17.33 -16.09
N GLU A 52 -15.23 -18.26 -16.18
CA GLU A 52 -16.65 -18.00 -15.89
C GLU A 52 -16.91 -18.04 -14.37
N ALA A 53 -18.09 -17.62 -13.93
CA ALA A 53 -18.51 -17.81 -12.53
C ALA A 53 -18.60 -19.30 -12.20
N GLY A 54 -18.07 -19.71 -11.06
CA GLY A 54 -18.09 -21.11 -10.63
C GLY A 54 -16.85 -21.55 -9.87
N GLU A 55 -16.73 -22.84 -9.63
CA GLU A 55 -15.57 -23.46 -9.01
C GLU A 55 -14.53 -23.80 -10.08
N HIS A 56 -13.28 -23.39 -9.84
CA HIS A 56 -12.14 -23.60 -10.73
C HIS A 56 -11.03 -24.36 -10.02
N LYS A 57 -10.35 -25.23 -10.77
CA LYS A 57 -9.27 -26.07 -10.25
C LYS A 57 -8.00 -25.92 -11.06
N ILE A 58 -6.92 -25.53 -10.39
CA ILE A 58 -5.55 -25.50 -10.90
C ILE A 58 -4.84 -26.78 -10.46
N ALA A 59 -4.23 -27.51 -11.40
CA ALA A 59 -3.55 -28.78 -11.12
C ALA A 59 -2.31 -28.94 -11.99
N LYS A 60 -1.51 -29.97 -11.70
CA LYS A 60 -0.27 -30.26 -12.41
C LYS A 60 -0.52 -30.65 -13.87
N LYS A 61 0.27 -30.07 -14.76
CA LYS A 61 0.67 -30.63 -16.05
C LYS A 61 2.16 -30.91 -16.08
N ASP A 62 2.98 -29.89 -16.01
CA ASP A 62 4.43 -30.01 -15.77
C ASP A 62 4.69 -29.79 -14.26
N SER A 63 5.81 -30.31 -13.74
CA SER A 63 6.25 -29.93 -12.40
C SER A 63 6.68 -28.47 -12.44
N THR A 64 6.05 -27.62 -11.66
CA THR A 64 6.32 -26.19 -11.63
C THR A 64 5.97 -25.59 -10.28
N ILE A 65 6.41 -24.37 -10.07
CA ILE A 65 6.10 -23.57 -8.90
C ILE A 65 5.03 -22.55 -9.28
N LEU A 66 3.97 -22.44 -8.49
CA LEU A 66 2.99 -21.36 -8.58
C LEU A 66 3.43 -20.26 -7.60
N PHE A 67 3.83 -19.12 -8.15
CA PHE A 67 4.32 -17.97 -7.38
C PHE A 67 3.18 -17.02 -7.00
N TYR A 68 2.19 -16.90 -7.88
CA TYR A 68 1.09 -15.93 -7.71
C TYR A 68 -0.20 -16.45 -8.32
N ILE A 69 -1.32 -16.08 -7.73
CA ILE A 69 -2.68 -16.27 -8.24
C ILE A 69 -3.52 -15.06 -7.89
N SER A 70 -4.19 -14.47 -8.87
CA SER A 70 -5.24 -13.47 -8.66
C SER A 70 -6.43 -13.72 -9.57
N PHE A 71 -7.59 -13.26 -9.13
CA PHE A 71 -8.82 -13.26 -9.89
C PHE A 71 -9.48 -11.89 -9.78
N THR A 72 -9.83 -11.29 -10.92
CA THR A 72 -10.58 -10.02 -11.02
C THR A 72 -11.86 -10.28 -11.75
N GLY A 73 -12.99 -10.14 -11.09
CA GLY A 73 -14.32 -10.33 -11.69
C GLY A 73 -14.71 -9.18 -12.63
N ASP A 74 -15.50 -9.45 -13.66
CA ASP A 74 -15.96 -8.48 -14.67
C ASP A 74 -16.84 -7.33 -14.11
N GLY A 75 -17.10 -7.30 -12.80
CA GLY A 75 -17.79 -6.21 -12.10
C GLY A 75 -16.85 -5.09 -11.61
N SER A 76 -15.53 -5.27 -11.65
CA SER A 76 -14.54 -4.24 -11.34
C SER A 76 -13.97 -3.67 -12.64
N GLN A 77 -14.18 -2.39 -12.88
CA GLN A 77 -13.57 -1.73 -14.05
C GLN A 77 -12.06 -1.68 -13.85
N THR A 78 -11.33 -2.39 -14.72
CA THR A 78 -9.88 -2.23 -14.88
C THR A 78 -9.63 -0.95 -15.69
N PRO A 79 -8.62 -0.13 -15.38
CA PRO A 79 -8.20 0.95 -16.27
C PRO A 79 -7.82 0.35 -17.63
N GLY A 80 -8.39 0.89 -18.70
CA GLY A 80 -8.26 0.34 -20.05
C GLY A 80 -6.82 0.41 -20.56
N THR A 81 -6.27 -0.75 -20.87
CA THR A 81 -5.13 -0.85 -21.78
C THR A 81 -5.65 -0.67 -23.20
N GLY A 82 -5.41 0.51 -23.80
CA GLY A 82 -5.64 0.73 -25.22
C GLY A 82 -4.64 -0.11 -26.02
N GLU A 83 -5.14 -1.07 -26.77
CA GLU A 83 -4.37 -1.71 -27.83
C GLU A 83 -4.33 -0.76 -29.04
N ASP A 84 -3.18 -0.16 -29.32
CA ASP A 84 -2.90 0.44 -30.62
C ASP A 84 -1.99 -0.48 -31.43
N LYS A 85 -2.53 -0.96 -32.55
CA LYS A 85 -1.79 -1.65 -33.62
C LYS A 85 -0.81 -0.69 -34.28
N PRO A 86 0.39 -1.12 -34.65
CA PRO A 86 1.33 -0.26 -35.37
C PRO A 86 0.86 -0.07 -36.81
N GLY A 87 0.52 1.16 -37.13
CA GLY A 87 0.37 1.65 -38.52
C GLY A 87 1.68 2.26 -38.99
N THR A 88 2.20 1.76 -40.10
CA THR A 88 3.32 2.33 -40.86
C THR A 88 2.93 3.66 -41.44
N GLY A 89 3.68 4.73 -41.14
CA GLY A 89 3.55 6.03 -41.82
C GLY A 89 4.62 7.00 -41.34
N GLU A 90 5.56 7.30 -42.25
CA GLU A 90 6.55 8.37 -42.09
C GLU A 90 5.84 9.73 -42.04
N ASP A 91 6.28 10.66 -41.16
CA ASP A 91 6.63 12.03 -41.54
C ASP A 91 6.94 12.98 -40.38
N LYS A 92 8.03 13.67 -40.51
CA LYS A 92 8.58 14.98 -40.12
C LYS A 92 8.14 15.72 -38.85
N PRO A 93 9.11 16.41 -38.20
CA PRO A 93 8.93 17.12 -36.94
C PRO A 93 8.24 18.47 -37.14
N GLY A 94 7.11 18.64 -36.44
CA GLY A 94 6.41 19.92 -36.31
C GLY A 94 6.65 20.51 -34.93
N THR A 95 7.21 21.69 -34.87
CA THR A 95 7.26 22.56 -33.69
C THR A 95 5.84 22.98 -33.32
N GLY A 96 5.36 22.62 -32.14
CA GLY A 96 4.09 23.09 -31.64
C GLY A 96 4.01 22.91 -30.12
N GLY A 97 3.94 24.03 -29.43
CA GLY A 97 3.96 24.12 -27.98
C GLY A 97 2.86 23.32 -27.31
N ASP A 98 3.27 22.61 -26.32
CA ASP A 98 2.43 21.94 -25.35
C ASP A 98 1.75 23.00 -24.47
N THR A 99 0.49 23.25 -24.74
CA THR A 99 -0.36 23.98 -23.80
C THR A 99 -1.01 22.94 -22.91
N ASP A 100 -0.37 22.68 -21.78
CA ASP A 100 -0.96 22.04 -20.63
C ASP A 100 -2.28 22.79 -20.32
N LYS A 101 -3.40 22.18 -20.71
CA LYS A 101 -4.72 22.61 -20.29
C LYS A 101 -4.96 22.00 -18.93
N GLY A 102 -4.39 22.61 -17.88
CA GLY A 102 -4.78 22.37 -16.53
C GLY A 102 -6.31 22.48 -16.41
N ASP A 103 -6.95 21.40 -15.99
CA ASP A 103 -8.39 21.38 -15.71
C ASP A 103 -8.70 22.53 -14.73
N LYS A 104 -9.64 23.36 -15.13
CA LYS A 104 -10.05 24.46 -14.26
C LYS A 104 -10.66 23.87 -12.98
N PRO A 105 -10.35 24.40 -11.78
CA PRO A 105 -11.05 24.05 -10.58
C PRO A 105 -12.58 24.20 -10.80
N GLY A 106 -13.31 23.09 -10.71
CA GLY A 106 -14.77 23.04 -10.88
C GLY A 106 -15.31 22.22 -12.05
N GLU A 107 -14.47 21.72 -12.97
CA GLU A 107 -14.92 20.84 -14.10
C GLU A 107 -14.53 19.35 -13.92
N ARG A 108 -14.30 18.93 -12.68
CA ARG A 108 -13.96 17.53 -12.42
C ARG A 108 -15.19 16.64 -12.57
N VAL A 109 -15.01 15.55 -13.32
CA VAL A 109 -16.13 14.64 -13.66
C VAL A 109 -16.74 14.05 -12.40
N ASP A 110 -18.05 14.24 -12.25
CA ASP A 110 -18.83 13.62 -11.20
C ASP A 110 -18.98 12.12 -11.49
N ASN A 111 -18.24 11.31 -10.75
CA ASN A 111 -18.30 9.85 -10.82
C ASN A 111 -18.98 9.23 -9.60
N GLU A 112 -19.72 10.02 -8.80
CA GLU A 112 -20.33 9.51 -7.58
C GLU A 112 -21.41 8.47 -7.86
N VAL A 113 -21.26 7.31 -7.22
CA VAL A 113 -22.27 6.25 -7.20
C VAL A 113 -22.77 6.06 -5.77
N ARG A 114 -24.07 6.24 -5.57
CA ARG A 114 -24.71 6.09 -4.26
C ARG A 114 -25.35 4.72 -4.12
N GLU A 115 -24.99 4.04 -3.06
CA GLU A 115 -25.59 2.76 -2.66
C GLU A 115 -25.95 2.81 -1.17
N GLN A 116 -26.90 1.97 -0.76
CA GLN A 116 -27.20 1.79 0.66
C GLN A 116 -26.06 0.99 1.31
N ALA A 117 -25.59 1.45 2.45
CA ALA A 117 -24.56 0.76 3.20
C ALA A 117 -25.11 -0.53 3.82
N PRO A 118 -24.38 -1.64 3.73
CA PRO A 118 -24.78 -2.87 4.38
C PRO A 118 -24.73 -2.71 5.91
N GLY A 119 -25.87 -2.97 6.57
CA GLY A 119 -25.91 -2.91 8.04
C GLY A 119 -25.83 -1.51 8.62
N PHE A 120 -26.22 -0.47 7.87
CA PHE A 120 -26.32 0.90 8.40
C PHE A 120 -27.14 0.93 9.70
N LYS A 121 -26.62 1.55 10.74
CA LYS A 121 -27.23 1.63 12.07
C LYS A 121 -27.32 3.07 12.56
N ASP A 122 -28.08 3.26 13.64
CA ASP A 122 -28.22 4.57 14.25
C ASP A 122 -26.87 5.17 14.66
N GLY A 123 -26.66 6.43 14.27
CA GLY A 123 -25.41 7.15 14.46
C GLY A 123 -24.36 6.96 13.37
N ASP A 124 -24.56 6.06 12.39
CA ASP A 124 -23.73 6.00 11.19
C ASP A 124 -23.98 7.22 10.30
N ILE A 125 -23.00 7.55 9.46
CA ILE A 125 -22.98 8.77 8.65
C ILE A 125 -22.71 8.40 7.18
N TYR A 126 -23.56 8.88 6.25
CA TYR A 126 -23.22 8.87 4.83
C TYR A 126 -22.40 10.11 4.47
N VAL A 127 -21.35 9.89 3.65
CA VAL A 127 -20.48 10.92 3.11
C VAL A 127 -20.52 10.93 1.60
N SER A 128 -20.61 12.12 1.01
CA SER A 128 -20.62 12.37 -0.43
C SER A 128 -19.49 13.30 -0.83
N ALA A 129 -18.93 13.12 -2.02
CA ALA A 129 -18.00 14.09 -2.62
C ALA A 129 -18.63 15.49 -2.85
N LYS A 130 -19.97 15.57 -2.83
CA LYS A 130 -20.77 16.81 -2.87
C LYS A 130 -21.44 17.11 -1.53
N GLY A 131 -21.09 16.37 -0.49
CA GLY A 131 -21.59 16.62 0.86
C GLY A 131 -21.17 17.99 1.39
N SER A 132 -21.82 18.43 2.43
CA SER A 132 -21.53 19.70 3.07
C SER A 132 -21.54 19.60 4.60
N SER A 133 -20.97 20.61 5.27
CA SER A 133 -21.03 20.72 6.73
C SER A 133 -22.45 20.90 7.28
N GLU A 134 -23.42 21.24 6.44
CA GLU A 134 -24.85 21.31 6.80
C GLU A 134 -25.59 19.98 6.55
N GLY A 135 -24.90 18.95 6.06
CA GLY A 135 -25.43 17.60 5.93
C GLY A 135 -25.78 17.03 7.31
N ASP A 136 -26.84 16.22 7.37
CA ASP A 136 -27.23 15.54 8.61
C ASP A 136 -26.72 14.08 8.68
N GLY A 137 -25.96 13.66 7.64
CA GLY A 137 -25.41 12.31 7.54
C GLY A 137 -26.38 11.27 7.03
N SER A 138 -27.60 11.66 6.67
CA SER A 138 -28.56 10.75 6.02
C SER A 138 -28.14 10.45 4.56
N TYR A 139 -28.76 9.43 3.98
CA TYR A 139 -28.55 9.07 2.57
C TYR A 139 -28.94 10.22 1.62
N GLU A 140 -30.02 10.93 1.93
CA GLU A 140 -30.55 12.05 1.16
C GLU A 140 -29.73 13.33 1.36
N LYS A 141 -29.17 13.53 2.56
CA LYS A 141 -28.42 14.74 2.93
C LYS A 141 -27.07 14.39 3.58
N PRO A 142 -26.14 13.80 2.81
CA PRO A 142 -24.86 13.34 3.32
C PRO A 142 -23.96 14.50 3.75
N MET A 143 -23.08 14.23 4.68
CA MET A 143 -22.03 15.14 5.12
C MET A 143 -20.87 15.20 4.12
N ASP A 144 -20.05 16.25 4.21
CA ASP A 144 -18.69 16.22 3.69
C ASP A 144 -17.76 15.36 4.57
N PHE A 145 -16.61 15.00 4.01
CA PHE A 145 -15.69 14.05 4.67
C PHE A 145 -15.13 14.58 6.01
N VAL A 146 -14.67 15.82 6.07
CA VAL A 146 -14.07 16.39 7.28
C VAL A 146 -15.10 16.62 8.39
N THR A 147 -16.29 17.05 8.03
CA THR A 147 -17.40 17.18 8.99
C THR A 147 -17.78 15.82 9.57
N ALA A 148 -17.85 14.79 8.74
CA ALA A 148 -18.14 13.43 9.20
C ALA A 148 -17.07 12.89 10.17
N LEU A 149 -15.77 13.08 9.87
CA LEU A 149 -14.67 12.71 10.76
C LEU A 149 -14.80 13.33 12.16
N ASN A 150 -15.25 14.59 12.23
CA ASN A 150 -15.44 15.31 13.49
C ASN A 150 -16.77 15.00 14.21
N THR A 151 -17.71 14.34 13.51
CA THR A 151 -19.07 14.08 14.00
C THR A 151 -19.26 12.65 14.48
N VAL A 152 -18.62 11.68 13.80
CA VAL A 152 -18.79 10.25 14.07
C VAL A 152 -18.41 9.92 15.50
N LYS A 153 -19.25 9.10 16.16
CA LYS A 153 -19.03 8.64 17.53
C LYS A 153 -18.34 7.27 17.57
N PRO A 154 -17.67 6.95 18.70
CA PRO A 154 -17.15 5.59 18.88
C PRO A 154 -18.21 4.52 18.62
N GLY A 155 -17.83 3.49 17.85
CA GLY A 155 -18.71 2.39 17.44
C GLY A 155 -19.51 2.64 16.17
N ASN A 156 -19.48 3.85 15.58
CA ASN A 156 -20.19 4.16 14.34
C ASN A 156 -19.26 4.22 13.12
N THR A 157 -19.88 4.16 11.94
CA THR A 157 -19.21 4.10 10.67
C THR A 157 -19.55 5.31 9.79
N ILE A 158 -18.53 5.89 9.19
CA ILE A 158 -18.62 6.81 8.06
C ILE A 158 -18.65 5.97 6.79
N TRP A 159 -19.78 5.95 6.11
CA TRP A 159 -20.01 5.24 4.87
C TRP A 159 -19.83 6.20 3.69
N MET A 160 -18.75 6.01 2.93
CA MET A 160 -18.42 6.88 1.82
C MET A 160 -19.04 6.36 0.53
N PHE A 161 -19.80 7.19 -0.18
CA PHE A 161 -20.25 6.87 -1.55
C PHE A 161 -19.05 6.74 -2.49
N SER A 162 -19.15 5.83 -3.45
CA SER A 162 -18.09 5.65 -4.45
C SER A 162 -17.88 6.91 -5.25
N ALA A 163 -16.73 7.54 -5.12
CA ALA A 163 -16.34 8.77 -5.79
C ALA A 163 -14.85 9.06 -5.62
N THR A 164 -14.35 10.06 -6.37
CA THR A 164 -13.10 10.75 -6.05
C THR A 164 -13.42 12.01 -5.25
N TYR A 165 -12.89 12.07 -4.04
CA TYR A 165 -13.02 13.19 -3.10
C TYR A 165 -11.79 14.09 -3.22
N TYR A 166 -11.89 15.19 -3.92
CA TYR A 166 -10.80 16.17 -4.06
C TYR A 166 -10.71 17.06 -2.82
N VAL A 167 -10.16 16.48 -1.76
CA VAL A 167 -10.20 17.05 -0.41
C VAL A 167 -9.40 18.34 -0.32
N TYR A 168 -8.23 18.42 -0.95
CA TYR A 168 -7.44 19.63 -0.93
C TYR A 168 -8.13 20.81 -1.65
N ASP A 169 -8.83 20.54 -2.74
CA ASP A 169 -9.63 21.58 -3.41
C ASP A 169 -10.74 22.14 -2.51
N MET A 170 -11.34 21.25 -1.73
CA MET A 170 -12.46 21.60 -0.85
C MET A 170 -12.01 22.40 0.37
N TYR A 171 -10.93 21.99 1.04
CA TYR A 171 -10.53 22.57 2.33
C TYR A 171 -9.27 23.42 2.26
N LYS A 172 -8.45 23.31 1.21
CA LYS A 172 -7.13 23.96 1.05
C LYS A 172 -6.19 23.70 2.23
N ALA A 173 -6.31 22.54 2.85
CA ALA A 173 -5.55 22.11 4.01
C ALA A 173 -5.43 20.59 4.07
N PRO A 174 -4.41 20.06 4.76
CA PRO A 174 -4.33 18.64 5.16
C PRO A 174 -5.53 18.26 6.05
N VAL A 175 -5.87 16.96 6.04
CA VAL A 175 -6.86 16.40 6.98
C VAL A 175 -6.15 15.97 8.26
N ILE A 176 -6.57 16.49 9.40
CA ILE A 176 -6.02 16.13 10.71
C ILE A 176 -7.14 15.55 11.57
N ILE A 177 -6.96 14.32 12.01
CA ILE A 177 -7.80 13.66 13.02
C ILE A 177 -7.01 13.75 14.32
N SER A 178 -7.40 14.68 15.19
CA SER A 178 -6.65 14.99 16.41
C SER A 178 -6.71 13.87 17.46
N GLU A 179 -5.77 13.87 18.38
CA GLU A 179 -5.66 12.91 19.48
C GLU A 179 -6.99 12.78 20.28
N ASP A 180 -7.67 13.91 20.51
CA ASP A 180 -8.97 13.95 21.20
C ASP A 180 -10.10 13.28 20.40
N ASN A 181 -9.91 13.10 19.10
CA ASN A 181 -10.88 12.48 18.21
C ASN A 181 -10.62 10.97 18.08
N SER A 182 -10.75 10.25 19.18
CA SER A 182 -10.45 8.82 19.26
C SER A 182 -11.72 7.96 19.40
N GLY A 183 -11.63 6.71 18.96
CA GLY A 183 -12.53 5.65 19.35
C GLY A 183 -12.19 5.09 20.74
N THR A 184 -12.60 3.86 21.00
CA THR A 184 -12.21 3.10 22.20
C THR A 184 -11.89 1.66 21.82
N ALA A 185 -11.25 0.90 22.72
CA ALA A 185 -10.89 -0.49 22.48
C ALA A 185 -12.11 -1.37 22.10
N ASP A 186 -13.28 -1.08 22.65
CA ASP A 186 -14.52 -1.82 22.39
C ASP A 186 -15.38 -1.18 21.27
N ALA A 187 -15.00 0.02 20.79
CA ALA A 187 -15.82 0.81 19.86
C ALA A 187 -14.96 1.69 18.94
N TYR A 188 -14.45 1.10 17.88
CA TYR A 188 -13.70 1.83 16.85
C TYR A 188 -14.59 2.83 16.12
N LYS A 189 -14.02 3.93 15.70
CA LYS A 189 -14.61 4.79 14.66
C LYS A 189 -14.17 4.26 13.31
N THR A 190 -15.10 4.07 12.38
CA THR A 190 -14.78 3.45 11.09
C THR A 190 -15.01 4.41 9.93
N VAL A 191 -14.09 4.42 8.96
CA VAL A 191 -14.28 5.00 7.63
C VAL A 191 -14.27 3.86 6.63
N SER A 192 -15.32 3.72 5.83
CA SER A 192 -15.47 2.58 4.94
C SER A 192 -16.05 2.95 3.59
N SER A 193 -15.56 2.31 2.53
CA SER A 193 -16.27 2.21 1.26
C SER A 193 -17.57 1.43 1.41
N ILE A 194 -18.51 1.60 0.49
CA ILE A 194 -19.75 0.83 0.46
C ILE A 194 -19.62 -0.30 -0.57
N ASN A 195 -19.84 -1.54 -0.13
CA ASN A 195 -19.85 -2.74 -0.98
C ASN A 195 -18.57 -2.92 -1.83
N GLY A 196 -17.40 -2.48 -1.35
CA GLY A 196 -16.15 -2.57 -2.09
C GLY A 196 -16.09 -1.69 -3.34
N LYS A 197 -16.93 -0.66 -3.41
CA LYS A 197 -16.88 0.30 -4.51
C LYS A 197 -15.76 1.31 -4.30
N PRO A 198 -15.04 1.71 -5.36
CA PRO A 198 -13.88 2.59 -5.23
C PRO A 198 -14.19 3.92 -4.55
N VAL A 199 -13.43 4.26 -3.54
CA VAL A 199 -13.43 5.55 -2.85
C VAL A 199 -12.01 6.07 -2.87
N THR A 200 -11.78 7.23 -3.50
CA THR A 200 -10.46 7.84 -3.58
C THR A 200 -10.46 9.20 -2.89
N ILE A 201 -9.63 9.35 -1.87
CA ILE A 201 -9.33 10.63 -1.22
C ILE A 201 -8.10 11.20 -1.92
N ASN A 202 -8.30 12.26 -2.70
CA ASN A 202 -7.31 12.84 -3.59
C ASN A 202 -6.90 14.24 -3.10
N PHE A 203 -5.61 14.43 -2.90
CA PHE A 203 -4.99 15.67 -2.45
C PHE A 203 -4.34 16.47 -3.59
N ASP A 204 -4.69 16.20 -4.83
CA ASP A 204 -4.14 16.90 -6.01
C ASP A 204 -4.16 18.42 -5.86
N GLY A 205 -3.08 19.08 -6.26
CA GLY A 205 -2.84 20.51 -6.08
C GLY A 205 -2.21 20.90 -4.73
N MET A 206 -1.98 19.95 -3.83
CA MET A 206 -1.24 20.18 -2.59
C MET A 206 0.25 20.38 -2.90
N ALA A 207 0.85 21.42 -2.34
CA ALA A 207 2.27 21.69 -2.55
C ALA A 207 3.13 20.63 -1.86
N GLU A 208 4.25 20.28 -2.49
CA GLU A 208 5.24 19.35 -1.94
C GLU A 208 6.04 20.02 -0.82
N GLU A 209 5.59 19.83 0.41
CA GLU A 209 6.18 20.37 1.64
C GLU A 209 5.92 19.39 2.78
N GLY A 210 6.91 19.17 3.67
CA GLY A 210 6.86 18.19 4.77
C GLY A 210 5.76 18.37 5.83
N SER A 211 4.92 19.42 5.72
CA SER A 211 3.71 19.60 6.53
C SER A 211 2.42 19.20 5.80
N ASN A 212 2.51 18.97 4.49
CA ASN A 212 1.37 18.73 3.60
C ASN A 212 1.06 17.23 3.46
N ARG A 213 0.89 16.57 4.60
CA ARG A 213 0.44 15.19 4.66
C ARG A 213 -1.02 15.12 4.25
N GLY A 214 -1.40 14.07 3.54
CA GLY A 214 -2.80 13.90 3.13
C GLY A 214 -3.70 13.77 4.36
N ILE A 215 -3.54 12.68 5.10
CA ILE A 215 -4.25 12.45 6.37
C ILE A 215 -3.22 12.30 7.49
N THR A 216 -3.33 13.13 8.53
CA THR A 216 -2.67 12.91 9.82
C THR A 216 -3.68 12.25 10.75
N LEU A 217 -3.48 10.97 11.08
CA LEU A 217 -4.30 10.23 12.02
C LEU A 217 -3.58 10.19 13.37
N ASP A 218 -3.83 11.20 14.21
CA ASP A 218 -3.29 11.32 15.57
C ASP A 218 -4.26 10.72 16.61
N GLY A 219 -5.53 10.52 16.22
CA GLY A 219 -6.52 9.80 17.01
C GLY A 219 -6.26 8.30 17.06
N SER A 220 -6.71 7.66 18.14
CA SER A 220 -6.57 6.22 18.38
C SER A 220 -7.87 5.47 18.15
N TYR A 221 -7.79 4.14 17.91
CA TYR A 221 -8.96 3.27 17.72
C TYR A 221 -9.83 3.69 16.52
N TRP A 222 -9.19 4.00 15.40
CA TRP A 222 -9.84 4.17 14.11
C TRP A 222 -9.64 2.93 13.24
N HIS A 223 -10.62 2.65 12.37
CA HIS A 223 -10.54 1.65 11.33
C HIS A 223 -10.83 2.31 9.98
N PHE A 224 -9.82 2.38 9.10
CA PHE A 224 -9.96 2.77 7.70
C PHE A 224 -10.04 1.51 6.86
N TYR A 225 -11.11 1.36 6.11
CA TYR A 225 -11.40 0.16 5.34
C TYR A 225 -11.67 0.45 3.87
N ASP A 226 -10.84 -0.12 2.98
CA ASP A 226 -11.01 -0.09 1.52
C ASP A 226 -11.11 1.35 0.94
N ILE A 227 -10.14 2.19 1.28
CA ILE A 227 -10.03 3.59 0.87
C ILE A 227 -8.69 3.81 0.16
N ASP A 228 -8.74 4.54 -0.95
CA ASP A 228 -7.55 5.00 -1.68
C ASP A 228 -7.14 6.40 -1.22
N ILE A 229 -5.84 6.64 -1.05
CA ILE A 229 -5.28 7.93 -0.64
C ILE A 229 -4.14 8.28 -1.57
N CYS A 230 -4.24 9.41 -2.27
CA CYS A 230 -3.27 9.78 -3.29
C CYS A 230 -3.00 11.28 -3.42
N ASN A 231 -1.88 11.60 -4.08
CA ASN A 231 -1.47 12.95 -4.46
C ASN A 231 -1.26 13.90 -3.27
N ALA A 232 -0.94 13.39 -2.09
CA ALA A 232 -0.55 14.23 -0.95
C ALA A 232 0.81 14.90 -1.21
N GLY A 233 1.00 16.11 -0.69
CA GLY A 233 2.25 16.86 -0.85
C GLY A 233 3.42 16.34 0.02
N ASP A 234 3.17 15.40 0.90
CA ASP A 234 4.10 14.67 1.77
C ASP A 234 3.55 13.24 1.91
N ASN A 235 3.58 12.61 3.08
CA ASN A 235 2.99 11.28 3.27
C ASN A 235 1.51 11.21 2.86
N GLY A 236 1.08 10.13 2.22
CA GLY A 236 -0.34 9.88 1.99
C GLY A 236 -1.12 9.83 3.30
N MET A 237 -0.61 9.06 4.28
CA MET A 237 -1.07 9.03 5.66
C MET A 237 0.10 9.07 6.65
N LEU A 238 0.07 10.01 7.60
CA LEU A 238 0.85 9.92 8.83
C LEU A 238 -0.02 9.29 9.91
N LEU A 239 0.33 8.10 10.35
CA LEU A 239 -0.34 7.37 11.43
C LEU A 239 0.42 7.63 12.73
N SER A 240 -0.17 8.40 13.62
CA SER A 240 0.45 8.91 14.83
C SER A 240 -0.29 8.54 16.12
N GLY A 241 -1.52 8.05 16.02
CA GLY A 241 -2.26 7.49 17.15
C GLY A 241 -1.98 6.00 17.37
N ASP A 242 -2.63 5.43 18.38
CA ASP A 242 -2.45 4.04 18.80
C ASP A 242 -3.64 3.16 18.42
N HIS A 243 -3.39 1.84 18.31
CA HIS A 243 -4.45 0.84 18.14
C HIS A 243 -5.35 1.06 16.92
N ASN A 244 -4.84 1.70 15.87
CA ASN A 244 -5.59 1.89 14.64
C ASN A 244 -5.47 0.67 13.72
N VAL A 245 -6.50 0.44 12.91
CA VAL A 245 -6.53 -0.58 11.87
C VAL A 245 -6.67 0.12 10.52
N ILE A 246 -5.73 -0.13 9.62
CA ILE A 246 -5.77 0.33 8.23
C ILE A 246 -5.84 -0.93 7.37
N GLU A 247 -6.97 -1.14 6.72
CA GLU A 247 -7.27 -2.41 6.05
C GLU A 247 -7.71 -2.21 4.61
N LEU A 248 -7.15 -3.00 3.67
CA LEU A 248 -7.46 -2.98 2.24
C LEU A 248 -7.28 -1.60 1.57
N CYS A 249 -6.58 -0.66 2.22
CA CYS A 249 -6.33 0.67 1.71
C CYS A 249 -5.20 0.70 0.68
N ARG A 250 -5.24 1.67 -0.25
CA ARG A 250 -4.18 1.89 -1.23
C ARG A 250 -3.61 3.30 -1.09
N PHE A 251 -2.27 3.39 -1.12
CA PHE A 251 -1.52 4.64 -0.97
C PHE A 251 -0.64 4.83 -2.20
N TYR A 252 -0.95 5.81 -3.06
CA TYR A 252 -0.20 5.95 -4.31
C TYR A 252 -0.04 7.40 -4.76
N ALA A 253 1.02 7.63 -5.53
CA ALA A 253 1.35 8.94 -6.08
C ALA A 253 1.44 10.06 -5.02
N ASN A 254 1.83 9.73 -3.78
CA ASN A 254 2.12 10.71 -2.75
C ASN A 254 3.58 11.18 -2.86
N HIS A 255 3.87 12.38 -2.34
CA HIS A 255 5.19 13.01 -2.52
C HIS A 255 6.18 12.72 -1.39
N ASP A 256 5.90 11.73 -0.57
CA ASP A 256 6.75 11.05 0.41
C ASP A 256 6.18 9.63 0.58
N SER A 257 6.40 8.96 1.71
CA SER A 257 5.90 7.60 1.94
C SER A 257 4.39 7.47 1.81
N GLY A 258 3.91 6.37 1.24
CA GLY A 258 2.48 6.09 1.14
C GLY A 258 1.77 6.14 2.49
N LEU A 259 2.26 5.35 3.47
CA LEU A 259 1.85 5.41 4.86
C LEU A 259 3.09 5.40 5.77
N GLN A 260 3.19 6.37 6.67
CA GLN A 260 4.24 6.43 7.68
C GLN A 260 3.67 6.35 9.10
N ILE A 261 4.22 5.46 9.93
CA ILE A 261 3.97 5.39 11.38
C ILE A 261 5.08 6.18 12.08
N SER A 262 4.71 7.32 12.68
CA SER A 262 5.64 8.20 13.38
C SER A 262 4.84 9.25 14.16
N ARG A 263 5.40 9.79 15.25
CA ARG A 263 4.71 10.82 16.04
C ARG A 263 4.36 12.06 15.23
N TYR A 264 3.19 12.62 15.45
CA TYR A 264 2.81 13.94 14.98
C TYR A 264 3.23 15.02 16.00
N ASN A 265 2.93 14.80 17.27
CA ASN A 265 3.29 15.73 18.34
C ASN A 265 4.79 15.66 18.64
N THR A 266 5.54 16.68 18.24
CA THR A 266 7.00 16.73 18.41
C THR A 266 7.46 16.85 19.87
N SER A 267 6.56 17.11 20.82
CA SER A 267 6.87 17.10 22.26
C SER A 267 6.95 15.69 22.85
N TYR A 268 6.43 14.67 22.16
CA TYR A 268 6.49 13.27 22.57
C TYR A 268 7.88 12.71 22.30
N ASN A 269 8.70 12.61 23.34
CA ASN A 269 10.14 12.32 23.24
C ASN A 269 10.55 10.95 23.76
N SER A 270 9.61 10.11 24.19
CA SER A 270 9.87 8.75 24.63
C SER A 270 9.07 7.75 23.84
N ILE A 271 9.58 6.51 23.77
CA ILE A 271 8.98 5.43 22.97
C ILE A 271 7.57 5.09 23.42
N GLU A 272 7.25 5.28 24.71
CA GLU A 272 5.93 5.04 25.29
C GLU A 272 4.86 6.06 24.85
N GLN A 273 5.29 7.16 24.24
CA GLN A 273 4.43 8.24 23.71
C GLN A 273 4.30 8.16 22.19
N TRP A 274 5.01 7.22 21.55
CA TRP A 274 5.00 7.11 20.10
C TRP A 274 3.94 6.13 19.62
N PRO A 275 3.45 6.28 18.38
CA PRO A 275 2.37 5.45 17.83
C PRO A 275 2.66 3.95 17.96
N SER A 276 1.75 3.24 18.61
CA SER A 276 1.93 1.87 19.05
C SER A 276 0.72 0.99 18.72
N TYR A 277 0.93 -0.31 18.56
CA TYR A 277 -0.11 -1.32 18.39
C TYR A 277 -1.05 -1.10 17.20
N ASN A 278 -0.58 -0.43 16.16
CA ASN A 278 -1.34 -0.26 14.91
C ASN A 278 -1.21 -1.50 14.02
N THR A 279 -2.26 -1.82 13.29
CA THR A 279 -2.30 -2.93 12.33
C THR A 279 -2.57 -2.39 10.92
N ILE A 280 -1.64 -2.61 10.00
CA ILE A 280 -1.78 -2.34 8.58
C ILE A 280 -1.99 -3.67 7.88
N LEU A 281 -3.23 -3.91 7.38
CA LEU A 281 -3.70 -5.21 6.94
C LEU A 281 -4.09 -5.19 5.46
N ASN A 282 -3.47 -6.05 4.65
CA ASN A 282 -3.79 -6.21 3.23
C ASN A 282 -3.77 -4.90 2.42
N CYS A 283 -2.95 -3.93 2.81
CA CYS A 283 -2.82 -2.64 2.14
C CYS A 283 -1.82 -2.71 0.98
N THR A 284 -1.93 -1.76 0.05
CA THR A 284 -1.01 -1.64 -1.07
C THR A 284 -0.44 -0.23 -1.14
N ALA A 285 0.87 -0.09 -1.40
CA ALA A 285 1.53 1.21 -1.59
C ALA A 285 2.39 1.18 -2.85
N TYR A 286 2.21 2.17 -3.75
CA TYR A 286 2.93 2.21 -5.03
C TYR A 286 3.00 3.62 -5.62
N ASP A 287 3.97 3.84 -6.51
CA ASP A 287 4.17 5.11 -7.22
C ASP A 287 4.35 6.33 -6.30
N ASN A 288 4.76 6.12 -5.04
CA ASN A 288 5.09 7.21 -4.14
C ASN A 288 6.47 7.76 -4.50
N LYS A 289 6.62 9.10 -4.54
CA LYS A 289 7.83 9.76 -5.00
C LYS A 289 7.98 11.16 -4.45
N ASP A 290 9.05 11.43 -3.71
CA ASP A 290 9.52 12.79 -3.48
C ASP A 290 10.02 13.38 -4.81
N ILE A 291 9.36 14.42 -5.31
CA ILE A 291 9.64 14.98 -6.65
C ILE A 291 11.02 15.63 -6.70
N LYS A 292 11.50 16.20 -5.57
CA LYS A 292 12.77 16.95 -5.50
C LYS A 292 13.97 16.04 -5.39
N THR A 293 13.90 15.02 -4.53
CA THR A 293 15.06 14.20 -4.17
C THR A 293 14.94 12.76 -4.62
N CYS A 294 13.73 12.24 -4.78
CA CYS A 294 13.40 10.82 -4.90
C CYS A 294 13.82 9.98 -3.68
N GLU A 295 14.22 10.61 -2.58
CA GLU A 295 14.54 9.97 -1.31
C GLU A 295 13.29 9.96 -0.41
N ASN A 296 13.26 9.10 0.60
CA ASN A 296 12.25 9.00 1.65
C ASN A 296 10.84 8.56 1.24
N ALA A 297 10.53 8.52 -0.05
CA ALA A 297 9.21 8.12 -0.53
C ALA A 297 9.10 6.59 -0.62
N ASP A 298 8.89 5.98 0.53
CA ASP A 298 8.70 4.55 0.69
C ASP A 298 7.25 4.15 0.40
N GLY A 299 7.01 2.87 0.17
CA GLY A 299 5.64 2.37 0.21
C GLY A 299 5.05 2.47 1.62
N PHE A 300 5.73 1.84 2.57
CA PHE A 300 5.39 1.85 3.99
C PHE A 300 6.60 2.19 4.84
N ALA A 301 6.41 3.02 5.84
CA ALA A 301 7.47 3.38 6.77
C ALA A 301 6.98 3.28 8.23
N ALA A 302 7.77 2.67 9.10
CA ALA A 302 7.62 2.74 10.54
C ALA A 302 8.96 3.22 11.10
N LYS A 303 9.17 4.53 11.06
CA LYS A 303 10.50 5.11 11.19
C LYS A 303 10.59 6.29 12.15
N LEU A 304 11.80 6.60 12.60
CA LEU A 304 12.20 7.75 13.42
C LEU A 304 11.63 7.75 14.85
N THR A 305 10.32 7.71 15.02
CA THR A 305 9.61 7.80 16.30
C THR A 305 8.36 6.91 16.27
N CYS A 306 8.61 5.62 16.16
CA CYS A 306 7.60 4.56 16.12
C CYS A 306 7.68 3.76 17.43
N GLY A 307 6.55 3.56 18.10
CA GLY A 307 6.44 2.80 19.33
C GLY A 307 6.27 1.29 19.10
N GLU A 308 5.94 0.57 20.14
CA GLU A 308 5.91 -0.90 20.14
C GLU A 308 4.68 -1.49 19.43
N GLY A 309 4.81 -2.73 18.96
CA GLY A 309 3.70 -3.59 18.59
C GLY A 309 3.00 -3.23 17.26
N ASN A 310 3.59 -2.40 16.41
CA ASN A 310 3.05 -2.11 15.09
C ASN A 310 3.26 -3.29 14.13
N VAL A 311 2.23 -3.63 13.35
CA VAL A 311 2.20 -4.82 12.48
C VAL A 311 1.79 -4.45 11.06
N PHE A 312 2.57 -4.91 10.08
CA PHE A 312 2.17 -5.00 8.68
C PHE A 312 1.88 -6.46 8.33
N ASP A 313 0.67 -6.77 7.88
CA ASP A 313 0.25 -8.13 7.54
C ASP A 313 -0.44 -8.18 6.17
N GLY A 314 0.07 -9.02 5.27
CA GLY A 314 -0.52 -9.20 3.93
C GLY A 314 -0.35 -8.01 2.99
N CYS A 315 0.52 -7.05 3.29
CA CYS A 315 0.68 -5.82 2.51
C CYS A 315 1.58 -6.02 1.29
N ILE A 316 1.36 -5.17 0.27
CA ILE A 316 2.14 -5.16 -0.97
C ILE A 316 2.71 -3.75 -1.18
N SER A 317 4.03 -3.66 -1.37
CA SER A 317 4.71 -2.40 -1.71
C SER A 317 5.49 -2.56 -3.01
N TYR A 318 5.19 -1.72 -4.02
CA TYR A 318 5.87 -1.84 -5.31
C TYR A 318 6.03 -0.50 -6.04
N CYS A 319 7.08 -0.42 -6.81
CA CYS A 319 7.32 0.73 -7.68
C CYS A 319 7.30 2.08 -6.96
N ASN A 320 7.79 2.15 -5.72
CA ASN A 320 8.05 3.41 -5.05
C ASN A 320 9.46 3.92 -5.40
N SER A 321 9.69 5.22 -5.30
CA SER A 321 10.99 5.79 -5.71
C SER A 321 12.13 5.46 -4.74
N ASP A 322 11.83 5.18 -3.48
CA ASP A 322 12.80 4.75 -2.46
C ASP A 322 12.56 3.29 -2.07
N ASP A 323 12.25 2.98 -0.84
CA ASP A 323 12.15 1.61 -0.33
C ASP A 323 10.71 1.06 -0.38
N GLY A 324 10.57 -0.25 -0.37
CA GLY A 324 9.25 -0.88 -0.13
C GLY A 324 8.80 -0.68 1.31
N TRP A 325 9.67 -1.02 2.27
CA TRP A 325 9.53 -0.71 3.70
C TRP A 325 10.77 -0.02 4.22
N ASP A 326 10.60 1.03 5.05
CA ASP A 326 11.68 1.68 5.79
C ASP A 326 11.40 1.71 7.30
N LEU A 327 12.27 1.05 8.08
CA LEU A 327 12.25 1.03 9.55
C LEU A 327 13.40 1.85 10.15
N TYR A 328 13.78 2.95 9.52
CA TYR A 328 14.92 3.76 9.91
C TYR A 328 14.76 4.39 11.30
N ALA A 329 15.76 4.21 12.13
CA ALA A 329 15.93 4.91 13.41
C ALA A 329 17.20 5.76 13.37
N LYS A 330 17.26 6.83 14.14
CA LYS A 330 18.42 7.72 14.19
C LYS A 330 18.88 8.02 15.63
N PRO A 331 20.18 8.22 15.88
CA PRO A 331 20.70 8.44 17.23
C PRO A 331 20.04 9.59 17.99
N ALA A 332 19.56 10.62 17.28
CA ALA A 332 18.93 11.77 17.91
C ALA A 332 17.60 11.45 18.61
N THR A 333 16.88 10.40 18.17
CA THR A 333 15.64 9.93 18.78
C THR A 333 15.80 8.57 19.48
N GLY A 334 16.86 7.83 19.18
CA GLY A 334 17.09 6.49 19.71
C GLY A 334 16.43 5.38 18.90
N SER A 335 16.41 4.19 19.48
CA SER A 335 15.73 3.03 18.90
C SER A 335 14.24 3.24 18.83
N ILE A 336 13.63 2.67 17.80
CA ILE A 336 12.16 2.56 17.67
C ILE A 336 11.67 1.26 18.31
N GLY A 337 10.35 1.12 18.46
CA GLY A 337 9.72 -0.11 18.93
C GLY A 337 9.84 -1.26 17.95
N VAL A 338 9.59 -2.46 18.42
CA VAL A 338 9.59 -3.65 17.57
C VAL A 338 8.43 -3.60 16.58
N VAL A 339 8.77 -3.69 15.30
CA VAL A 339 7.81 -3.80 14.19
C VAL A 339 7.79 -5.24 13.68
N THR A 340 6.59 -5.77 13.45
CA THR A 340 6.39 -7.06 12.80
C THR A 340 5.92 -6.87 11.36
N ILE A 341 6.63 -7.45 10.40
CA ILE A 341 6.25 -7.48 8.98
C ILE A 341 6.02 -8.95 8.60
N LYS A 342 4.80 -9.30 8.22
CA LYS A 342 4.49 -10.69 7.87
C LYS A 342 3.58 -10.81 6.66
N ASN A 343 3.77 -11.89 5.89
CA ASN A 343 2.97 -12.18 4.68
C ASN A 343 3.03 -11.07 3.63
N CYS A 344 4.08 -10.24 3.62
CA CYS A 344 4.20 -9.05 2.79
C CYS A 344 5.06 -9.27 1.54
N ILE A 345 4.85 -8.43 0.53
CA ILE A 345 5.55 -8.49 -0.76
C ILE A 345 6.13 -7.12 -1.11
N ALA A 346 7.43 -7.06 -1.44
CA ALA A 346 8.11 -5.86 -1.94
C ALA A 346 8.72 -6.13 -3.32
N PHE A 347 8.36 -5.34 -4.34
CA PHE A 347 8.96 -5.53 -5.66
C PHE A 347 9.04 -4.25 -6.50
N GLY A 348 10.02 -4.20 -7.40
CA GLY A 348 10.16 -3.13 -8.39
C GLY A 348 10.45 -1.74 -7.79
N ASN A 349 10.77 -1.63 -6.49
CA ASN A 349 11.06 -0.34 -5.88
C ASN A 349 12.37 0.25 -6.43
N GLY A 350 12.43 1.58 -6.54
CA GLY A 350 13.45 2.36 -7.22
C GLY A 350 13.02 2.90 -8.59
N LYS A 351 11.89 2.42 -9.13
CA LYS A 351 11.23 2.98 -10.32
C LYS A 351 9.73 2.92 -10.16
N LEU A 352 9.07 3.96 -10.63
CA LEU A 352 7.62 4.02 -10.70
C LEU A 352 7.06 3.12 -11.81
N THR A 353 5.77 2.89 -11.83
CA THR A 353 5.09 2.07 -12.86
C THR A 353 5.23 2.65 -14.28
N ASP A 354 5.42 3.97 -14.42
CA ASP A 354 5.69 4.65 -15.69
C ASP A 354 7.16 4.49 -16.17
N GLY A 355 8.00 3.81 -15.38
CA GLY A 355 9.42 3.61 -15.65
C GLY A 355 10.31 4.79 -15.25
N SER A 356 9.77 5.90 -14.77
CA SER A 356 10.57 6.99 -14.19
C SER A 356 11.29 6.50 -12.95
N GLY A 357 12.55 6.86 -12.80
CA GLY A 357 13.41 6.29 -11.76
C GLY A 357 13.84 7.29 -10.73
N SER A 358 14.31 6.74 -9.60
CA SER A 358 15.09 7.46 -8.63
C SER A 358 16.56 7.48 -9.00
N ALA A 359 17.20 8.63 -8.81
CA ALA A 359 18.66 8.73 -8.87
C ALA A 359 19.29 8.58 -7.47
N ASN A 360 18.51 8.82 -6.41
CA ASN A 360 18.99 8.96 -5.03
C ASN A 360 18.33 8.03 -4.02
N GLY A 361 17.23 7.37 -4.37
CA GLY A 361 16.54 6.43 -3.47
C GLY A 361 17.39 5.21 -3.13
N ASP A 362 17.19 4.64 -1.95
CA ASP A 362 17.87 3.43 -1.49
C ASP A 362 17.39 2.16 -2.23
N MET A 363 16.17 2.16 -2.76
CA MET A 363 15.56 1.17 -3.66
C MET A 363 15.50 -0.26 -3.12
N ASN A 364 15.45 -0.44 -1.80
CA ASN A 364 15.37 -1.75 -1.19
C ASN A 364 13.93 -2.30 -1.16
N GLY A 365 13.77 -3.60 -1.01
CA GLY A 365 12.48 -4.21 -0.68
C GLY A 365 12.09 -3.94 0.77
N PHE A 366 12.92 -4.42 1.71
CA PHE A 366 12.73 -4.26 3.14
C PHE A 366 14.00 -3.72 3.79
N LYS A 367 13.96 -2.47 4.24
CA LYS A 367 15.04 -1.80 4.97
C LYS A 367 14.69 -1.82 6.46
N LEU A 368 15.39 -2.64 7.22
CA LEU A 368 15.06 -3.04 8.58
C LEU A 368 15.85 -2.25 9.64
N GLY A 369 16.14 -0.98 9.40
CA GLY A 369 16.80 -0.15 10.38
C GLY A 369 17.73 0.91 9.80
N GLY A 370 18.70 1.35 10.62
CA GLY A 370 19.66 2.39 10.27
C GLY A 370 20.71 2.63 11.37
N SER A 371 21.43 3.76 11.24
CA SER A 371 22.30 4.31 12.29
C SER A 371 23.56 3.51 12.66
N ASN A 372 24.03 2.59 11.81
CA ASN A 372 25.28 1.85 12.01
C ASN A 372 25.42 1.24 13.44
N GLY A 373 24.37 0.58 13.92
CA GLY A 373 24.32 -0.09 15.21
C GLY A 373 23.94 0.79 16.40
N ALA A 374 23.78 2.10 16.22
CA ALA A 374 23.47 3.01 17.33
C ALA A 374 22.00 2.93 17.82
N CYS A 375 21.12 2.36 17.02
CA CYS A 375 19.69 2.24 17.34
C CYS A 375 19.23 0.78 17.12
N PRO A 376 19.67 -0.17 17.96
CA PRO A 376 19.34 -1.58 17.81
C PRO A 376 17.86 -1.83 18.09
N THR A 377 17.16 -2.56 17.19
CA THR A 377 15.77 -2.99 17.39
C THR A 377 15.58 -4.40 16.82
N PRO A 378 15.04 -5.35 17.61
CA PRO A 378 14.86 -6.75 17.19
C PRO A 378 13.55 -6.94 16.39
N HIS A 379 13.45 -6.33 15.20
CA HIS A 379 12.29 -6.48 14.33
C HIS A 379 12.02 -7.94 13.94
N VAL A 380 10.76 -8.24 13.62
CA VAL A 380 10.31 -9.57 13.22
C VAL A 380 9.81 -9.52 11.76
N VAL A 381 10.34 -10.42 10.90
CA VAL A 381 9.97 -10.51 9.49
C VAL A 381 9.64 -11.96 9.14
N GLU A 382 8.40 -12.23 8.73
CA GLU A 382 7.92 -13.57 8.51
C GLU A 382 7.18 -13.74 7.19
N ASN A 383 7.43 -14.84 6.46
CA ASN A 383 6.70 -15.20 5.24
C ASN A 383 6.69 -14.07 4.18
N CYS A 384 7.76 -13.30 4.05
CA CYS A 384 7.85 -12.16 3.14
C CYS A 384 8.59 -12.51 1.85
N LEU A 385 8.24 -11.78 0.77
CA LEU A 385 8.84 -11.94 -0.55
C LEU A 385 9.39 -10.59 -1.04
N ALA A 386 10.66 -10.55 -1.44
CA ALA A 386 11.29 -9.41 -2.09
C ALA A 386 11.81 -9.80 -3.48
N PHE A 387 11.38 -9.12 -4.55
CA PHE A 387 11.90 -9.43 -5.88
C PHE A 387 11.98 -8.21 -6.79
N ASN A 388 12.97 -8.24 -7.69
CA ASN A 388 13.16 -7.18 -8.69
C ASN A 388 13.26 -5.76 -8.11
N ASN A 389 13.69 -5.59 -6.86
CA ASN A 389 13.96 -4.25 -6.32
C ASN A 389 15.29 -3.71 -6.86
N GLY A 390 15.38 -2.40 -6.97
CA GLY A 390 16.55 -1.71 -7.52
C GLY A 390 17.84 -2.00 -6.76
N ALA A 391 17.74 -2.14 -5.43
CA ALA A 391 18.82 -2.47 -4.53
C ALA A 391 18.54 -3.80 -3.77
N THR A 392 18.72 -3.83 -2.46
CA THR A 392 18.67 -5.06 -1.67
C THR A 392 17.25 -5.55 -1.44
N GLY A 393 17.03 -6.87 -1.50
CA GLY A 393 15.73 -7.47 -1.12
C GLY A 393 15.41 -7.24 0.35
N PHE A 394 16.28 -7.72 1.25
CA PHE A 394 16.20 -7.50 2.70
C PHE A 394 17.53 -6.98 3.22
N THR A 395 17.53 -5.83 3.89
CA THR A 395 18.74 -5.26 4.48
C THR A 395 18.52 -4.86 5.94
N ASP A 396 19.49 -5.17 6.80
CA ASP A 396 19.55 -4.63 8.16
C ASP A 396 19.78 -3.12 8.19
N ASN A 397 20.35 -2.57 7.12
CA ASN A 397 20.74 -1.18 6.97
C ASN A 397 21.48 -0.59 8.21
N GLY A 398 22.29 -1.42 8.87
CA GLY A 398 23.02 -1.03 10.06
C GLY A 398 22.21 -1.08 11.36
N ASN A 399 21.11 -1.82 11.41
CA ASN A 399 20.42 -2.16 12.65
C ASN A 399 21.25 -3.20 13.43
N GLY A 400 21.74 -2.83 14.62
CA GLY A 400 22.49 -3.72 15.51
C GLY A 400 21.62 -4.64 16.38
N GLY A 401 20.31 -4.65 16.19
CA GLY A 401 19.38 -5.47 16.97
C GLY A 401 19.34 -6.94 16.55
N ALA A 402 18.80 -7.79 17.40
CA ALA A 402 18.60 -9.23 17.14
C ALA A 402 17.38 -9.46 16.23
N ILE A 403 17.48 -9.10 14.93
CA ILE A 403 16.41 -9.29 13.95
C ILE A 403 16.05 -10.77 13.85
N LYS A 404 14.74 -11.07 13.80
CA LYS A 404 14.22 -12.40 13.57
C LYS A 404 13.55 -12.47 12.20
N MET A 405 14.10 -13.27 11.30
CA MET A 405 13.56 -13.44 9.95
C MET A 405 13.29 -14.92 9.66
N SER A 406 12.08 -15.23 9.24
CA SER A 406 11.70 -16.61 8.93
C SER A 406 10.85 -16.75 7.67
N ASN A 407 11.07 -17.83 6.91
CA ASN A 407 10.35 -18.17 5.69
C ASN A 407 10.32 -17.03 4.66
N CYS A 408 11.39 -16.25 4.54
CA CYS A 408 11.50 -15.14 3.60
C CYS A 408 12.23 -15.57 2.32
N ILE A 409 11.76 -15.05 1.19
CA ILE A 409 12.29 -15.34 -0.14
C ILE A 409 12.73 -14.02 -0.78
N ALA A 410 13.93 -14.00 -1.36
CA ALA A 410 14.40 -12.87 -2.14
C ALA A 410 14.97 -13.33 -3.48
N VAL A 411 14.50 -12.71 -4.59
CA VAL A 411 14.85 -13.12 -5.94
C VAL A 411 15.16 -11.91 -6.81
N ASN A 412 16.29 -11.95 -7.52
CA ASN A 412 16.66 -10.98 -8.54
C ASN A 412 16.60 -9.51 -8.06
N ASN A 413 17.01 -9.24 -6.81
CA ASN A 413 17.18 -7.88 -6.31
C ASN A 413 18.57 -7.34 -6.67
N GLY A 414 18.79 -6.03 -6.54
CA GLY A 414 20.04 -5.37 -6.96
C GLY A 414 20.09 -5.09 -8.46
N ILE A 415 18.93 -4.87 -9.09
CA ILE A 415 18.86 -4.71 -10.56
C ILE A 415 19.49 -3.41 -11.04
N TYR A 416 19.58 -2.37 -10.20
CA TYR A 416 20.21 -1.08 -10.53
C TYR A 416 21.56 -0.88 -9.85
N ASP A 417 21.85 -1.61 -8.75
CA ASP A 417 23.15 -1.57 -8.06
C ASP A 417 23.72 -2.98 -7.87
N LYS A 418 24.74 -3.32 -8.64
CA LYS A 418 25.41 -4.62 -8.61
C LYS A 418 26.15 -4.93 -7.30
N ASN A 419 26.33 -3.95 -6.42
CA ASN A 419 26.90 -4.16 -5.09
C ASN A 419 25.84 -4.57 -4.05
N LYS A 420 24.59 -4.65 -4.45
CA LYS A 420 23.46 -5.06 -3.63
C LYS A 420 23.10 -6.52 -3.91
N ALA A 421 22.37 -7.14 -2.99
CA ALA A 421 22.07 -8.56 -3.05
C ALA A 421 20.65 -8.84 -2.55
N ASN A 422 20.20 -10.09 -2.69
CA ASN A 422 18.92 -10.51 -2.16
C ASN A 422 18.82 -10.30 -0.65
N PHE A 423 19.89 -10.63 0.10
CA PHE A 423 19.98 -10.41 1.56
C PHE A 423 21.31 -9.72 1.89
N MET A 424 21.23 -8.66 2.70
CA MET A 424 22.41 -7.95 3.26
C MET A 424 22.17 -7.66 4.74
N CYS A 425 22.13 -8.72 5.55
CA CYS A 425 21.91 -8.68 7.00
C CYS A 425 23.14 -9.17 7.74
N TYR A 426 24.19 -8.33 7.77
CA TYR A 426 25.51 -8.69 8.34
C TYR A 426 25.97 -7.74 9.45
N ARG A 427 25.16 -6.75 9.80
CA ARG A 427 25.46 -5.75 10.87
C ARG A 427 24.54 -5.91 12.08
N THR A 428 23.67 -6.91 12.07
CA THR A 428 22.79 -7.27 13.19
C THR A 428 23.57 -7.91 14.34
N SER A 429 22.92 -8.04 15.50
CA SER A 429 23.43 -8.78 16.65
C SER A 429 23.75 -10.24 16.30
N GLU A 430 24.69 -10.83 17.05
CA GLU A 430 24.98 -12.29 16.99
C GLU A 430 23.76 -13.14 17.38
N ASP A 431 22.81 -12.57 18.13
CA ASP A 431 21.55 -13.22 18.52
C ASP A 431 20.46 -13.14 17.43
N ALA A 432 20.76 -12.58 16.24
CA ALA A 432 19.83 -12.54 15.14
C ALA A 432 19.52 -13.96 14.62
N GLU A 433 18.24 -14.21 14.33
CA GLU A 433 17.77 -15.53 13.91
C GLU A 433 17.28 -15.48 12.45
N TYR A 434 17.89 -16.29 11.59
CA TYR A 434 17.50 -16.41 10.18
C TYR A 434 17.14 -17.87 9.88
N THR A 435 15.84 -18.16 9.63
CA THR A 435 15.34 -19.51 9.41
C THR A 435 14.59 -19.62 8.09
N ASN A 436 14.90 -20.64 7.26
CA ASN A 436 14.24 -20.88 5.96
C ASN A 436 14.25 -19.63 5.05
N ILE A 437 15.37 -18.94 4.92
CA ILE A 437 15.56 -17.84 3.98
C ILE A 437 16.15 -18.36 2.67
N VAL A 438 15.64 -17.89 1.51
CA VAL A 438 16.02 -18.36 0.18
C VAL A 438 16.19 -17.19 -0.80
#